data_138677adbe3afb6f87ba4d1efd75dc01
#
_entry.id   138677adbe3afb6f87ba4d1efd75dc01
#
_cell.length_a   1.000
_cell.length_b   1.000
_cell.length_c   1.000
_cell.angle_alpha   90.00
_cell.angle_beta   90.00
_cell.angle_gamma   90.00
#
_symmetry.space_group_name_H-M   'P 1'
#
loop_
_entity.id
_entity.type
_entity.pdbx_description
1 polymer ?
#
loop_
_entity_poly.entity_id
_entity_poly.type
_entity_poly.pdbx_seq_one_letter_code
_entity_poly.pdbx_strand_id
1 'polypeptide(L)'
;AGIPIGEWFTETEEQVLAARGEMKKMETRKKRTPVMDSNTYKGRINIGITRMKQLFPDKQIILLTPLHRAFANFGETNVQPDENYQNSCGEYVDAYVQAVKEAGNLWGLPVIDFNSVTGMNPMIEEQLIYFYDSGFDRLHPNTKGQERMARTLMYQLLALPV
;
A
#
# COMPACT_ATOMS: atom_id res chain seq x y z
N ALA A 1 11.76 12.08 -5.22
CA ALA A 1 10.51 12.85 -5.14
C ALA A 1 9.43 11.98 -4.51
N GLY A 2 8.77 12.50 -3.46
CA GLY A 2 7.63 11.83 -2.81
C GLY A 2 6.33 12.14 -3.53
N ILE A 3 5.30 11.38 -3.19
CA ILE A 3 3.91 11.67 -3.54
C ILE A 3 3.15 11.87 -2.22
N PRO A 4 2.31 12.92 -2.05
CA PRO A 4 1.52 13.11 -0.85
C PRO A 4 0.62 11.91 -0.56
N ILE A 5 0.45 11.57 0.73
CA ILE A 5 -0.38 10.41 1.11
C ILE A 5 -1.85 10.61 0.73
N GLY A 6 -2.40 11.80 0.94
CA GLY A 6 -3.79 12.15 0.62
C GLY A 6 -4.83 11.54 1.56
N GLU A 7 -6.10 11.70 1.19
CA GLU A 7 -7.26 11.19 1.93
C GLU A 7 -7.96 10.08 1.16
N TRP A 8 -8.60 9.15 1.90
CA TRP A 8 -9.39 8.07 1.30
C TRP A 8 -10.73 8.54 0.75
N PHE A 9 -11.38 9.45 1.48
CA PHE A 9 -12.74 9.90 1.20
C PHE A 9 -12.88 11.41 1.39
N THR A 10 -13.79 11.99 0.62
CA THR A 10 -14.45 13.25 0.96
C THR A 10 -15.80 12.94 1.61
N GLU A 11 -16.31 13.86 2.43
CA GLU A 11 -17.64 13.76 3.05
C GLU A 11 -18.53 14.92 2.61
N THR A 12 -19.78 14.59 2.25
CA THR A 12 -20.84 15.53 1.92
C THR A 12 -22.09 15.18 2.71
N GLU A 13 -22.95 16.16 2.96
CA GLU A 13 -24.29 15.90 3.50
C GLU A 13 -25.27 15.67 2.34
N GLU A 14 -25.99 14.56 2.37
CA GLU A 14 -26.97 14.21 1.35
C GLU A 14 -28.28 13.73 1.98
N GLN A 15 -29.38 13.98 1.25
CA GLN A 15 -30.67 13.41 1.58
C GLN A 15 -30.70 11.93 1.15
N VAL A 16 -31.02 11.06 2.10
CA VAL A 16 -31.16 9.63 1.85
C VAL A 16 -32.48 9.11 2.38
N LEU A 17 -33.14 8.26 1.60
CA LEU A 17 -34.35 7.58 2.05
C LEU A 17 -33.96 6.51 3.08
N ALA A 18 -34.49 6.67 4.29
CA ALA A 18 -34.27 5.77 5.41
C ALA A 18 -35.61 5.30 5.99
N ALA A 19 -35.64 4.08 6.48
CA ALA A 19 -36.73 3.52 7.23
C ALA A 19 -36.22 2.58 8.31
N ARG A 20 -36.70 2.77 9.50
CA ARG A 20 -36.61 1.79 10.60
C ARG A 20 -37.96 1.79 11.31
N GLY A 21 -38.75 0.73 11.10
CA GLY A 21 -40.14 0.68 11.52
C GLY A 21 -41.09 1.00 10.36
N GLU A 22 -42.21 1.68 10.62
CA GLU A 22 -43.36 1.70 9.72
C GLU A 22 -43.32 2.72 8.56
N MET A 23 -42.54 3.78 8.65
CA MET A 23 -42.52 4.81 7.60
C MET A 23 -41.18 5.15 7.07
N LYS A 24 -41.06 5.16 5.73
CA LYS A 24 -39.91 5.71 5.01
C LYS A 24 -39.90 7.22 5.11
N LYS A 25 -38.74 7.79 5.41
CA LYS A 25 -38.56 9.25 5.46
C LYS A 25 -37.19 9.63 4.85
N MET A 26 -37.15 10.88 4.40
CA MET A 26 -35.86 11.46 3.97
C MET A 26 -35.12 11.96 5.21
N GLU A 27 -33.84 11.60 5.30
CA GLU A 27 -32.94 12.04 6.37
C GLU A 27 -31.66 12.61 5.77
N THR A 28 -31.14 13.68 6.41
CA THR A 28 -29.81 14.20 6.07
C THR A 28 -28.77 13.34 6.75
N ARG A 29 -27.86 12.77 5.95
CA ARG A 29 -26.73 11.96 6.46
C ARG A 29 -25.45 12.33 5.75
N LYS A 30 -24.31 12.15 6.44
CA LYS A 30 -22.99 12.23 5.82
C LYS A 30 -22.78 11.05 4.90
N LYS A 31 -22.36 11.35 3.68
CA LYS A 31 -21.96 10.38 2.66
C LYS A 31 -20.48 10.52 2.37
N ARG A 32 -19.76 9.41 2.35
CA ARG A 32 -18.38 9.36 1.93
C ARG A 32 -18.27 8.98 0.45
N THR A 33 -17.42 9.71 -0.26
CA THR A 33 -17.09 9.40 -1.67
C THR A 33 -15.58 9.19 -1.78
N PRO A 34 -15.12 8.09 -2.41
CA PRO A 34 -13.69 7.85 -2.59
C PRO A 34 -13.01 8.99 -3.36
N VAL A 35 -11.87 9.44 -2.87
CA VAL A 35 -11.04 10.43 -3.56
C VAL A 35 -10.33 9.77 -4.74
N MET A 36 -10.59 10.25 -5.96
CA MET A 36 -9.98 9.77 -7.21
C MET A 36 -8.93 10.76 -7.70
N ASP A 37 -7.97 11.12 -6.82
CA ASP A 37 -6.92 12.08 -7.14
C ASP A 37 -5.61 11.36 -7.49
N SER A 38 -5.21 11.46 -8.77
CA SER A 38 -3.95 10.87 -9.25
C SER A 38 -2.68 11.54 -8.71
N ASN A 39 -2.79 12.67 -8.01
CA ASN A 39 -1.67 13.36 -7.39
C ASN A 39 -1.38 12.89 -5.96
N THR A 40 -2.22 12.04 -5.39
CA THR A 40 -2.04 11.48 -4.06
C THR A 40 -1.92 9.96 -4.08
N TYR A 41 -1.26 9.39 -3.08
CA TYR A 41 -1.03 7.94 -3.00
C TYR A 41 -2.34 7.18 -2.79
N LYS A 42 -3.16 7.60 -1.81
CA LYS A 42 -4.47 6.99 -1.53
C LYS A 42 -5.42 7.14 -2.71
N GLY A 43 -5.41 8.29 -3.37
CA GLY A 43 -6.21 8.52 -4.58
C GLY A 43 -5.82 7.59 -5.74
N ARG A 44 -4.53 7.35 -5.96
CA ARG A 44 -4.04 6.38 -6.96
C ARG A 44 -4.47 4.95 -6.62
N ILE A 45 -4.42 4.57 -5.35
CA ILE A 45 -4.90 3.26 -4.91
C ILE A 45 -6.40 3.12 -5.19
N ASN A 46 -7.21 4.13 -4.85
CA ASN A 46 -8.64 4.14 -5.15
C ASN A 46 -8.92 3.96 -6.64
N ILE A 47 -8.24 4.71 -7.49
CA ILE A 47 -8.35 4.61 -8.96
C ILE A 47 -7.96 3.21 -9.44
N GLY A 48 -6.79 2.71 -8.99
CA GLY A 48 -6.26 1.42 -9.43
C GLY A 48 -7.16 0.25 -9.04
N ILE A 49 -7.59 0.20 -7.77
CA ILE A 49 -8.45 -0.88 -7.29
C ILE A 49 -9.81 -0.84 -7.96
N THR A 50 -10.42 0.35 -8.09
CA THR A 50 -11.70 0.50 -8.80
C THR A 50 -11.58 -0.04 -10.22
N ARG A 51 -10.52 0.34 -10.94
CA ARG A 51 -10.30 -0.11 -12.31
C ARG A 51 -10.09 -1.61 -12.41
N MET A 52 -9.28 -2.19 -11.51
CA MET A 52 -9.06 -3.64 -11.49
C MET A 52 -10.35 -4.41 -11.21
N LYS A 53 -11.17 -3.99 -10.24
CA LYS A 53 -12.45 -4.63 -9.92
C LYS A 53 -13.46 -4.51 -11.08
N GLN A 54 -13.43 -3.43 -11.85
CA GLN A 54 -14.28 -3.27 -13.03
C GLN A 54 -13.85 -4.18 -14.19
N LEU A 55 -12.53 -4.30 -14.42
CA LEU A 55 -12.00 -5.12 -15.51
C LEU A 55 -12.00 -6.63 -15.19
N PHE A 56 -11.81 -6.97 -13.92
CA PHE A 56 -11.66 -8.34 -13.45
C PHE A 56 -12.57 -8.62 -12.24
N PRO A 57 -13.91 -8.55 -12.42
CA PRO A 57 -14.86 -8.63 -11.31
C PRO A 57 -14.87 -10.00 -10.62
N ASP A 58 -14.45 -11.04 -11.32
CA ASP A 58 -14.40 -12.44 -10.87
C ASP A 58 -13.01 -12.88 -10.35
N LYS A 59 -12.00 -11.99 -10.40
CA LYS A 59 -10.64 -12.34 -9.97
C LYS A 59 -10.37 -11.88 -8.53
N GLN A 60 -9.67 -12.73 -7.81
CA GLN A 60 -9.09 -12.33 -6.52
C GLN A 60 -7.94 -11.34 -6.74
N ILE A 61 -8.06 -10.18 -6.14
CA ILE A 61 -7.01 -9.16 -6.12
C ILE A 61 -6.38 -9.20 -4.73
N ILE A 62 -5.06 -9.26 -4.67
CA ILE A 62 -4.29 -9.28 -3.43
C ILE A 62 -3.34 -8.10 -3.44
N LEU A 63 -3.30 -7.34 -2.36
CA LEU A 63 -2.37 -6.25 -2.18
C LEU A 63 -1.12 -6.72 -1.44
N LEU A 64 0.03 -6.21 -1.85
CA LEU A 64 1.29 -6.42 -1.16
C LEU A 64 1.80 -5.07 -0.65
N THR A 65 2.22 -5.01 0.62
CA THR A 65 2.89 -3.80 1.13
C THR A 65 4.31 -3.69 0.56
N PRO A 66 4.87 -2.46 0.49
CA PRO A 66 6.28 -2.27 0.21
C PRO A 66 7.17 -3.02 1.23
N LEU A 67 8.35 -3.43 0.79
CA LEU A 67 9.41 -3.94 1.66
C LEU A 67 10.05 -2.79 2.46
N HIS A 68 10.75 -3.15 3.55
CA HIS A 68 11.74 -2.26 4.14
C HIS A 68 12.81 -1.88 3.13
N ARG A 69 13.28 -0.65 3.20
CA ARG A 69 14.26 -0.12 2.28
C ARG A 69 15.33 0.71 2.99
N ALA A 70 16.54 0.61 2.51
CA ALA A 70 17.62 1.49 2.96
C ALA A 70 18.17 2.31 1.80
N PHE A 71 19.32 2.92 2.03
CA PHE A 71 20.01 3.81 1.10
C PHE A 71 20.24 3.17 -0.27
N ALA A 72 20.02 3.97 -1.32
CA ALA A 72 20.42 3.60 -2.68
C ALA A 72 21.02 4.80 -3.41
N ASN A 73 22.08 4.56 -4.18
CA ASN A 73 22.76 5.59 -4.96
C ASN A 73 23.01 5.08 -6.38
N PHE A 74 22.27 5.60 -7.34
CA PHE A 74 22.36 5.25 -8.76
C PHE A 74 22.97 6.39 -9.59
N GLY A 75 23.86 7.18 -9.00
CA GLY A 75 24.52 8.31 -9.64
C GLY A 75 23.99 9.68 -9.17
N GLU A 76 24.48 10.74 -9.80
CA GLU A 76 24.29 12.13 -9.33
C GLU A 76 22.83 12.57 -9.22
N THR A 77 21.94 12.02 -10.02
CA THR A 77 20.53 12.43 -10.10
C THR A 77 19.55 11.49 -9.42
N ASN A 78 20.03 10.36 -8.87
CA ASN A 78 19.17 9.37 -8.24
C ASN A 78 19.80 8.80 -6.97
N VAL A 79 19.81 9.60 -5.93
CA VAL A 79 20.20 9.20 -4.57
C VAL A 79 18.94 9.15 -3.71
N GLN A 80 18.73 8.01 -3.07
CA GLN A 80 17.55 7.78 -2.23
C GLN A 80 18.00 7.50 -0.80
N PRO A 81 17.61 8.36 0.17
CA PRO A 81 17.85 8.11 1.59
C PRO A 81 17.14 6.83 2.06
N ASP A 82 17.55 6.31 3.19
CA ASP A 82 16.84 5.20 3.83
C ASP A 82 15.46 5.63 4.39
N GLU A 83 14.68 4.66 4.84
CA GLU A 83 13.30 4.87 5.29
C GLU A 83 13.15 5.66 6.59
N ASN A 84 14.26 5.92 7.32
CA ASN A 84 14.23 6.79 8.50
C ASN A 84 14.16 8.28 8.14
N TYR A 85 14.33 8.62 6.86
CA TYR A 85 14.19 10.00 6.40
C TYR A 85 12.83 10.21 5.72
N GLN A 86 12.21 11.33 6.04
CA GLN A 86 11.02 11.78 5.32
C GLN A 86 11.33 12.04 3.85
N ASN A 87 10.37 11.78 2.99
CA ASN A 87 10.44 12.19 1.60
C ASN A 87 10.16 13.70 1.42
N SER A 88 10.17 14.18 0.18
CA SER A 88 9.91 15.61 -0.14
C SER A 88 8.50 16.10 0.20
N CYS A 89 7.58 15.21 0.56
CA CYS A 89 6.22 15.54 1.03
C CYS A 89 6.08 15.48 2.55
N GLY A 90 7.17 15.22 3.29
CA GLY A 90 7.15 15.11 4.74
C GLY A 90 6.67 13.76 5.27
N GLU A 91 6.58 12.73 4.41
CA GLU A 91 6.07 11.40 4.77
C GLU A 91 7.21 10.38 4.95
N TYR A 92 7.07 9.51 5.94
CA TYR A 92 7.89 8.31 6.07
C TYR A 92 7.32 7.15 5.24
N VAL A 93 8.13 6.14 4.96
CA VAL A 93 7.70 4.92 4.24
C VAL A 93 6.54 4.22 4.94
N ASP A 94 6.51 4.26 6.27
CA ASP A 94 5.45 3.67 7.09
C ASP A 94 4.04 4.16 6.72
N ALA A 95 3.89 5.43 6.34
CA ALA A 95 2.61 5.98 5.91
C ALA A 95 2.08 5.28 4.65
N TYR A 96 2.98 4.94 3.71
CA TYR A 96 2.62 4.22 2.48
C TYR A 96 2.31 2.74 2.74
N VAL A 97 3.07 2.09 3.62
CA VAL A 97 2.79 0.72 4.08
C VAL A 97 1.41 0.66 4.73
N GLN A 98 1.14 1.59 5.66
CA GLN A 98 -0.14 1.67 6.35
C GLN A 98 -1.30 1.92 5.38
N ALA A 99 -1.12 2.79 4.38
CA ALA A 99 -2.16 3.05 3.37
C ALA A 99 -2.52 1.78 2.57
N VAL A 100 -1.54 0.93 2.21
CA VAL A 100 -1.86 -0.36 1.54
C VAL A 100 -2.67 -1.28 2.46
N LYS A 101 -2.34 -1.34 3.75
CA LYS A 101 -3.08 -2.14 4.74
C LYS A 101 -4.52 -1.62 4.91
N GLU A 102 -4.70 -0.31 5.00
CA GLU A 102 -6.03 0.32 5.06
C GLU A 102 -6.86 0.03 3.81
N ALA A 103 -6.24 0.10 2.62
CA ALA A 103 -6.91 -0.20 1.36
C ALA A 103 -7.53 -1.60 1.33
N GLY A 104 -6.86 -2.60 1.92
CA GLY A 104 -7.40 -3.95 2.04
C GLY A 104 -8.76 -3.97 2.74
N ASN A 105 -8.85 -3.31 3.89
CA ASN A 105 -10.11 -3.22 4.65
C ASN A 105 -11.18 -2.40 3.90
N LEU A 106 -10.79 -1.26 3.32
CA LEU A 106 -11.73 -0.37 2.63
C LEU A 106 -12.35 -0.99 1.38
N TRP A 107 -11.56 -1.77 0.64
CA TRP A 107 -11.96 -2.34 -0.65
C TRP A 107 -12.29 -3.82 -0.60
N GLY A 108 -12.21 -4.46 0.59
CA GLY A 108 -12.46 -5.89 0.75
C GLY A 108 -11.45 -6.75 -0.01
N LEU A 109 -10.15 -6.47 0.18
CA LEU A 109 -9.05 -7.18 -0.45
C LEU A 109 -8.11 -7.78 0.59
N PRO A 110 -7.63 -9.03 0.40
CA PRO A 110 -6.53 -9.55 1.20
C PRO A 110 -5.28 -8.69 1.05
N VAL A 111 -4.54 -8.53 2.14
CA VAL A 111 -3.24 -7.85 2.16
C VAL A 111 -2.19 -8.80 2.68
N ILE A 112 -1.12 -8.98 1.92
CA ILE A 112 0.10 -9.64 2.38
C ILE A 112 1.09 -8.54 2.76
N ASP A 113 1.37 -8.43 4.06
CA ASP A 113 2.24 -7.41 4.62
C ASP A 113 3.72 -7.79 4.45
N PHE A 114 4.26 -7.62 3.24
CA PHE A 114 5.67 -7.91 2.93
C PHE A 114 6.65 -7.10 3.76
N ASN A 115 6.24 -5.93 4.25
CA ASN A 115 7.04 -5.13 5.16
C ASN A 115 7.42 -5.94 6.42
N SER A 116 6.47 -6.69 6.97
CA SER A 116 6.71 -7.50 8.19
C SER A 116 7.05 -8.96 7.89
N VAL A 117 6.24 -9.65 7.04
CA VAL A 117 6.32 -11.13 6.94
C VAL A 117 7.56 -11.65 6.20
N THR A 118 8.24 -10.84 5.41
CA THR A 118 9.49 -11.24 4.76
C THR A 118 10.64 -11.38 5.76
N GLY A 119 10.58 -10.62 6.86
CA GLY A 119 11.65 -10.53 7.84
C GLY A 119 12.96 -9.99 7.27
N MET A 120 12.91 -9.25 6.16
CA MET A 120 14.07 -8.59 5.56
C MET A 120 14.12 -7.13 5.98
N ASN A 121 15.22 -6.72 6.61
CA ASN A 121 15.45 -5.35 7.04
C ASN A 121 16.86 -4.88 6.62
N PRO A 122 17.00 -4.03 5.58
CA PRO A 122 18.31 -3.58 5.10
C PRO A 122 19.00 -2.58 6.01
N MET A 123 18.38 -2.18 7.13
CA MET A 123 19.00 -1.37 8.18
C MET A 123 19.89 -2.21 9.10
N ILE A 124 19.80 -3.56 9.03
CA ILE A 124 20.61 -4.50 9.79
C ILE A 124 21.71 -5.04 8.87
N GLU A 125 22.97 -4.84 9.24
CA GLU A 125 24.13 -5.16 8.40
C GLU A 125 24.15 -6.65 7.98
N GLU A 126 23.85 -7.57 8.90
CA GLU A 126 23.84 -9.00 8.66
C GLU A 126 22.73 -9.44 7.67
N GLN A 127 21.72 -8.61 7.46
CA GLN A 127 20.64 -8.87 6.51
C GLN A 127 20.89 -8.30 5.10
N LEU A 128 21.98 -7.57 4.89
CA LEU A 128 22.37 -7.08 3.56
C LEU A 128 22.65 -8.22 2.57
N ILE A 129 22.83 -9.44 3.04
CA ILE A 129 22.90 -10.65 2.20
C ILE A 129 21.68 -10.86 1.28
N TYR A 130 20.56 -10.19 1.56
CA TYR A 130 19.32 -10.23 0.76
C TYR A 130 19.19 -9.08 -0.23
N PHE A 131 20.11 -8.10 -0.20
CA PHE A 131 20.05 -6.90 -1.02
C PHE A 131 21.14 -6.88 -2.06
N TYR A 132 20.94 -6.06 -3.10
CA TYR A 132 21.76 -6.13 -4.32
C TYR A 132 23.22 -5.79 -4.06
N ASP A 133 23.48 -4.68 -3.38
CA ASP A 133 24.84 -4.24 -3.04
C ASP A 133 24.86 -3.46 -1.72
N SER A 134 25.70 -3.89 -0.79
CA SER A 134 25.81 -3.25 0.52
C SER A 134 26.38 -1.83 0.48
N GLY A 135 27.08 -1.48 -0.59
CA GLY A 135 27.73 -0.18 -0.74
C GLY A 135 26.85 0.89 -1.39
N PHE A 136 25.96 0.51 -2.34
CA PHE A 136 25.19 1.50 -3.09
C PHE A 136 23.71 1.15 -3.32
N ASP A 137 23.29 -0.11 -3.17
CA ASP A 137 21.90 -0.53 -3.40
C ASP A 137 21.39 -1.45 -2.29
N ARG A 138 20.95 -0.84 -1.22
CA ARG A 138 20.25 -1.49 -0.09
C ARG A 138 18.73 -1.41 -0.25
N LEU A 139 18.24 -1.14 -1.46
CA LEU A 139 16.83 -1.02 -1.80
C LEU A 139 16.30 -2.25 -2.52
N HIS A 140 17.03 -2.73 -3.54
CA HIS A 140 16.56 -3.83 -4.36
C HIS A 140 17.02 -5.18 -3.80
N PRO A 141 16.08 -6.13 -3.61
CA PRO A 141 16.46 -7.50 -3.25
C PRO A 141 17.28 -8.17 -4.35
N ASN A 142 18.36 -8.85 -3.94
CA ASN A 142 19.14 -9.73 -4.82
C ASN A 142 18.43 -11.10 -4.99
N THR A 143 19.06 -12.06 -5.65
CA THR A 143 18.49 -13.41 -5.88
C THR A 143 18.03 -14.07 -4.58
N LYS A 144 18.83 -14.02 -3.50
CA LYS A 144 18.45 -14.60 -2.20
C LYS A 144 17.24 -13.88 -1.59
N GLY A 145 17.20 -12.55 -1.72
CA GLY A 145 16.06 -11.75 -1.28
C GLY A 145 14.79 -12.10 -2.07
N GLN A 146 14.91 -12.21 -3.40
CA GLN A 146 13.79 -12.60 -4.27
C GLN A 146 13.28 -14.02 -3.97
N GLU A 147 14.17 -14.99 -3.74
CA GLU A 147 13.80 -16.34 -3.32
C GLU A 147 13.05 -16.33 -1.98
N ARG A 148 13.52 -15.52 -1.01
CA ARG A 148 12.85 -15.35 0.27
C ARG A 148 11.46 -14.74 0.09
N MET A 149 11.33 -13.69 -0.73
CA MET A 149 10.03 -13.07 -1.07
C MET A 149 9.09 -14.09 -1.73
N ALA A 150 9.56 -14.84 -2.72
CA ALA A 150 8.76 -15.84 -3.43
C ALA A 150 8.26 -16.94 -2.49
N ARG A 151 9.13 -17.43 -1.61
CA ARG A 151 8.75 -18.44 -0.61
C ARG A 151 7.74 -17.88 0.39
N THR A 152 7.94 -16.66 0.89
CA THR A 152 7.00 -15.98 1.78
C THR A 152 5.65 -15.81 1.09
N LEU A 153 5.64 -15.33 -0.16
CA LEU A 153 4.42 -15.15 -0.95
C LEU A 153 3.66 -16.49 -1.10
N MET A 154 4.36 -17.55 -1.45
CA MET A 154 3.77 -18.88 -1.61
C MET A 154 3.04 -19.33 -0.33
N TYR A 155 3.68 -19.22 0.84
CA TYR A 155 3.05 -19.61 2.10
C TYR A 155 1.86 -18.71 2.48
N GLN A 156 1.95 -17.41 2.20
CA GLN A 156 0.85 -16.49 2.46
C GLN A 156 -0.35 -16.77 1.54
N LEU A 157 -0.10 -17.08 0.25
CA LEU A 157 -1.16 -17.42 -0.70
C LEU A 157 -1.90 -18.71 -0.30
N LEU A 158 -1.19 -19.72 0.23
CA LEU A 158 -1.82 -20.95 0.71
C LEU A 158 -2.77 -20.74 1.89
N ALA A 159 -2.61 -19.64 2.64
CA ALA A 159 -3.47 -19.28 3.77
C ALA A 159 -4.69 -18.44 3.36
N LEU A 160 -4.77 -17.99 2.12
CA LEU A 160 -5.92 -17.21 1.63
C LEU A 160 -7.04 -18.13 1.12
N PRO A 161 -8.30 -17.75 1.35
CA PRO A 161 -9.42 -18.46 0.72
C PRO A 161 -9.36 -18.28 -0.79
N VAL A 162 -9.54 -19.38 -1.52
CA VAL A 162 -9.61 -19.41 -2.99
C VAL A 162 -11.07 -19.31 -3.42
#